data_8b2194d7470da900baaaa6d5e5d943f6
#
_entry.id   8b2194d7470da900baaaa6d5e5d943f6
#
_cell.length_a   1.000
_cell.length_b   1.000
_cell.length_c   1.000
_cell.angle_alpha   90.00
_cell.angle_beta   90.00
_cell.angle_gamma   90.00
#
_symmetry.space_group_name_H-M   'P 1'
#
loop_
_entity.id
_entity.type
_entity.pdbx_description
1 polymer ?
#
loop_
_entity_poly.entity_id
_entity_poly.type
_entity_poly.pdbx_seq_one_letter_code
_entity_poly.pdbx_strand_id
1 'polypeptide(L)'
;MSRVDLFNGVKIAVESTGTFFHSYDDWGLYITNTDCIGEPKQYTRYIEIPGRNGLLDLSETIAGRQIYTSREIKINLAGRRDKTDWDGVISAFRNDINGKVCRLTFDNDSSHYWRGRIEIKDFKSALNLGKFTIDVPNADPYKYSLFSSAEPWLWDPFNFETDMITYIGAITVVGSASVTIPHGHMATSPELVVSDMTSPTFTVTANGMTYPLTVGTNRVPSILVGGDMNVELEFTGDGKIQIVYRSGSL
;
A
#
# COMPACT_ATOMS: atom_id res chain seq x y z
N MET A 1 25.07 -9.39 -17.78
CA MET A 1 23.73 -9.86 -17.40
C MET A 1 23.77 -10.20 -15.93
N SER A 2 23.14 -9.42 -15.10
CA SER A 2 23.07 -9.72 -13.67
C SER A 2 22.13 -10.91 -13.45
N ARG A 3 22.34 -11.67 -12.38
CA ARG A 3 21.50 -12.83 -12.01
C ARG A 3 20.02 -12.49 -11.81
N VAL A 4 19.71 -11.20 -11.64
CA VAL A 4 18.37 -10.63 -11.40
C VAL A 4 17.46 -10.74 -12.64
N ASP A 5 18.03 -10.77 -13.84
CA ASP A 5 17.22 -10.81 -15.08
C ASP A 5 16.64 -12.19 -15.42
N LEU A 6 16.99 -13.24 -14.67
CA LEU A 6 16.59 -14.62 -14.98
C LEU A 6 15.47 -15.17 -14.10
N PHE A 7 15.22 -14.60 -12.92
CA PHE A 7 14.26 -15.14 -11.94
C PHE A 7 13.50 -14.02 -11.25
N ASN A 8 12.30 -13.78 -11.71
CA ASN A 8 11.38 -12.82 -11.07
C ASN A 8 10.70 -13.51 -9.89
N GLY A 9 10.95 -13.00 -8.68
CA GLY A 9 10.37 -13.49 -7.43
C GLY A 9 9.39 -12.48 -6.83
N VAL A 10 8.75 -12.91 -5.75
CA VAL A 10 7.90 -12.07 -4.93
C VAL A 10 8.20 -12.32 -3.45
N LYS A 11 8.41 -11.24 -2.71
CA LYS A 11 8.48 -11.25 -1.25
C LYS A 11 7.08 -11.12 -0.68
N ILE A 12 6.70 -12.05 0.18
CA ILE A 12 5.40 -12.13 0.83
C ILE A 12 5.60 -11.87 2.32
N ALA A 13 5.08 -10.79 2.84
CA ALA A 13 5.13 -10.46 4.26
C ALA A 13 3.74 -10.57 4.89
N VAL A 14 3.58 -11.43 5.88
CA VAL A 14 2.32 -11.65 6.60
C VAL A 14 2.14 -10.54 7.64
N GLU A 15 1.09 -9.73 7.52
CA GLU A 15 0.89 -8.58 8.41
C GLU A 15 0.68 -8.94 9.88
N SER A 16 -0.02 -10.05 10.15
CA SER A 16 -0.36 -10.45 11.52
C SER A 16 0.83 -10.98 12.33
N THR A 17 1.85 -11.53 11.68
CA THR A 17 3.01 -12.15 12.35
C THR A 17 4.32 -11.41 12.10
N GLY A 18 4.36 -10.55 11.08
CA GLY A 18 5.60 -9.93 10.60
C GLY A 18 6.55 -10.89 9.89
N THR A 19 6.15 -12.17 9.74
CA THR A 19 6.96 -13.16 9.02
C THR A 19 6.95 -12.85 7.53
N PHE A 20 8.09 -12.98 6.89
CA PHE A 20 8.20 -12.81 5.44
C PHE A 20 8.86 -14.04 4.79
N PHE A 21 8.52 -14.24 3.53
CA PHE A 21 9.02 -15.31 2.69
C PHE A 21 9.35 -14.74 1.33
N HIS A 22 10.39 -15.28 0.70
CA HIS A 22 10.71 -14.97 -0.69
C HIS A 22 10.45 -16.19 -1.57
N SER A 23 9.70 -16.03 -2.65
CA SER A 23 9.26 -17.16 -3.47
C SER A 23 10.43 -17.96 -4.05
N TYR A 24 11.51 -17.30 -4.44
CA TYR A 24 12.66 -17.95 -5.03
C TYR A 24 13.68 -18.40 -3.96
N ASP A 25 14.08 -17.51 -3.04
CA ASP A 25 15.16 -17.80 -2.09
C ASP A 25 14.78 -18.89 -1.09
N ASP A 26 13.55 -18.85 -0.56
CA ASP A 26 13.08 -19.81 0.44
C ASP A 26 12.55 -21.11 -0.19
N TRP A 27 11.94 -21.02 -1.38
CA TRP A 27 11.21 -22.15 -1.97
C TRP A 27 11.62 -22.54 -3.38
N GLY A 28 12.55 -21.82 -4.02
CA GLY A 28 12.98 -22.10 -5.39
C GLY A 28 11.85 -21.94 -6.41
N LEU A 29 10.89 -21.06 -6.14
CA LEU A 29 9.74 -20.80 -6.97
C LEU A 29 9.88 -19.46 -7.71
N TYR A 30 9.68 -19.46 -9.00
CA TYR A 30 9.74 -18.27 -9.84
C TYR A 30 8.39 -17.96 -10.46
N ILE A 31 8.15 -16.68 -10.73
CA ILE A 31 6.94 -16.19 -11.38
C ILE A 31 6.98 -16.59 -12.85
N THR A 32 5.87 -17.10 -13.38
CA THR A 32 5.77 -17.60 -14.75
C THR A 32 4.85 -16.79 -15.65
N ASN A 33 4.06 -15.87 -15.09
CA ASN A 33 3.21 -14.97 -15.86
C ASN A 33 3.77 -13.55 -15.83
N THR A 34 3.52 -12.79 -16.91
CA THR A 34 3.92 -11.39 -17.05
C THR A 34 2.86 -10.44 -16.47
N ASP A 35 1.59 -10.81 -16.58
CA ASP A 35 0.45 -9.97 -16.18
C ASP A 35 -0.06 -10.42 -14.81
N CYS A 36 0.73 -10.11 -13.77
CA CYS A 36 0.38 -10.47 -12.39
C CYS A 36 -0.68 -9.55 -11.80
N ILE A 37 -0.69 -8.28 -12.21
CA ILE A 37 -1.45 -7.20 -11.56
C ILE A 37 -2.56 -6.76 -12.52
N GLY A 38 -3.80 -7.00 -12.13
CA GLY A 38 -4.98 -6.57 -12.89
C GLY A 38 -5.28 -5.08 -12.73
N GLU A 39 -6.15 -4.55 -13.58
CA GLU A 39 -6.61 -3.16 -13.51
C GLU A 39 -7.48 -2.92 -12.27
N PRO A 40 -7.40 -1.73 -11.65
CA PRO A 40 -8.24 -1.40 -10.50
C PRO A 40 -9.69 -1.20 -10.93
N LYS A 41 -10.63 -1.72 -10.14
CA LYS A 41 -12.06 -1.55 -10.37
C LYS A 41 -12.48 -0.16 -9.93
N GLN A 42 -12.98 0.63 -10.87
CA GLN A 42 -13.53 1.95 -10.59
C GLN A 42 -14.86 1.83 -9.85
N TYR A 43 -15.08 2.69 -8.86
CA TYR A 43 -16.40 2.87 -8.28
C TYR A 43 -17.22 3.74 -9.21
N THR A 44 -18.33 3.21 -9.72
CA THR A 44 -19.26 3.95 -10.59
C THR A 44 -20.68 3.90 -10.04
N ARG A 45 -21.36 5.03 -10.07
CA ARG A 45 -22.76 5.16 -9.66
C ARG A 45 -23.54 6.03 -10.63
N TYR A 46 -24.45 5.40 -11.35
CA TYR A 46 -25.34 6.09 -12.30
C TYR A 46 -26.79 6.03 -11.82
N ILE A 47 -27.54 7.12 -12.01
CA ILE A 47 -28.98 7.19 -11.69
C ILE A 47 -29.73 7.62 -12.94
N GLU A 48 -30.83 6.93 -13.22
CA GLU A 48 -31.81 7.32 -14.22
C GLU A 48 -32.76 8.36 -13.63
N ILE A 49 -32.93 9.48 -14.33
CA ILE A 49 -33.89 10.52 -13.96
C ILE A 49 -35.04 10.48 -14.99
N PRO A 50 -36.29 10.23 -14.57
CA PRO A 50 -37.43 10.22 -15.47
C PRO A 50 -37.57 11.53 -16.26
N GLY A 51 -37.69 11.43 -17.59
CA GLY A 51 -37.79 12.60 -18.49
C GLY A 51 -36.48 13.24 -18.90
N ARG A 52 -35.31 12.73 -18.44
CA ARG A 52 -34.01 13.17 -18.88
C ARG A 52 -33.39 12.16 -19.85
N ASN A 53 -32.72 12.65 -20.89
CA ASN A 53 -31.92 11.81 -21.76
C ASN A 53 -30.56 11.47 -21.09
N GLY A 54 -30.21 10.18 -21.03
CA GLY A 54 -28.99 9.67 -20.45
C GLY A 54 -29.03 9.53 -18.92
N LEU A 55 -27.99 8.92 -18.40
CA LEU A 55 -27.79 8.69 -16.95
C LEU A 55 -27.11 9.87 -16.29
N LEU A 56 -27.45 10.14 -15.04
CA LEU A 56 -26.70 11.06 -14.19
C LEU A 56 -25.57 10.29 -13.51
N ASP A 57 -24.33 10.72 -13.74
CA ASP A 57 -23.15 10.16 -13.08
C ASP A 57 -22.98 10.81 -11.70
N LEU A 58 -22.98 10.00 -10.66
CA LEU A 58 -22.76 10.37 -9.26
C LEU A 58 -21.52 9.69 -8.68
N SER A 59 -20.64 9.15 -9.51
CA SER A 59 -19.49 8.35 -9.08
C SER A 59 -18.53 9.12 -8.16
N GLU A 60 -18.35 10.41 -8.41
CA GLU A 60 -17.45 11.27 -7.61
C GLU A 60 -18.15 12.02 -6.48
N THR A 61 -19.48 11.96 -6.37
CA THR A 61 -20.27 12.80 -5.45
C THR A 61 -19.93 12.55 -3.98
N ILE A 62 -19.51 11.32 -3.63
CA ILE A 62 -19.21 10.95 -2.24
C ILE A 62 -17.87 11.48 -1.78
N ALA A 63 -16.85 11.44 -2.65
CA ALA A 63 -15.48 11.76 -2.28
C ALA A 63 -14.91 13.00 -2.98
N GLY A 64 -15.68 13.60 -3.90
CA GLY A 64 -15.20 14.70 -4.72
C GLY A 64 -14.14 14.32 -5.75
N ARG A 65 -13.91 13.01 -5.94
CA ARG A 65 -12.91 12.44 -6.84
C ARG A 65 -13.25 11.02 -7.23
N GLN A 66 -12.57 10.49 -8.26
CA GLN A 66 -12.64 9.07 -8.62
C GLN A 66 -12.15 8.18 -7.48
N ILE A 67 -12.90 7.14 -7.16
CA ILE A 67 -12.54 6.11 -6.16
C ILE A 67 -12.36 4.77 -6.87
N TYR A 68 -11.40 3.99 -6.39
CA TYR A 68 -11.19 2.61 -6.80
C TYR A 68 -11.52 1.67 -5.64
N THR A 69 -12.13 0.52 -5.93
CA THR A 69 -12.58 -0.41 -4.89
C THR A 69 -11.56 -1.51 -4.60
N SER A 70 -11.06 -2.13 -5.63
CA SER A 70 -10.09 -3.23 -5.51
C SER A 70 -9.44 -3.53 -6.85
N ARG A 71 -8.39 -4.34 -6.83
CA ARG A 71 -7.84 -5.00 -8.02
C ARG A 71 -7.63 -6.48 -7.76
N GLU A 72 -7.46 -7.25 -8.82
CA GLU A 72 -7.07 -8.65 -8.75
C GLU A 72 -5.57 -8.77 -9.00
N ILE A 73 -4.89 -9.56 -8.16
CA ILE A 73 -3.48 -9.91 -8.37
C ILE A 73 -3.42 -11.43 -8.47
N LYS A 74 -2.82 -11.92 -9.55
CA LYS A 74 -2.70 -13.35 -9.83
C LYS A 74 -1.26 -13.70 -10.19
N ILE A 75 -0.59 -14.44 -9.32
CA ILE A 75 0.81 -14.81 -9.47
C ILE A 75 0.89 -16.32 -9.69
N ASN A 76 1.33 -16.71 -10.88
CA ASN A 76 1.58 -18.11 -11.19
C ASN A 76 3.03 -18.43 -10.83
N LEU A 77 3.19 -19.34 -9.87
CA LEU A 77 4.49 -19.82 -9.42
C LEU A 77 4.78 -21.21 -9.95
N ALA A 78 6.02 -21.45 -10.34
CA ALA A 78 6.51 -22.76 -10.71
C ALA A 78 7.93 -23.01 -10.18
N GLY A 79 8.26 -24.25 -9.92
CA GLY A 79 9.58 -24.66 -9.50
C GLY A 79 9.82 -26.13 -9.73
N ARG A 80 11.10 -26.56 -9.58
CA ARG A 80 11.51 -27.96 -9.70
C ARG A 80 11.90 -28.50 -8.33
N ARG A 81 11.24 -29.57 -7.91
CA ARG A 81 11.54 -30.34 -6.70
C ARG A 81 11.10 -31.78 -6.91
N ASP A 82 11.60 -32.70 -6.11
CA ASP A 82 11.11 -34.05 -6.11
C ASP A 82 9.64 -34.11 -5.67
N LYS A 83 8.90 -35.06 -6.18
CA LYS A 83 7.46 -35.17 -5.97
C LYS A 83 7.07 -35.24 -4.48
N THR A 84 7.88 -35.89 -3.66
CA THR A 84 7.69 -36.02 -2.22
C THR A 84 7.83 -34.70 -1.47
N ASP A 85 8.62 -33.76 -1.98
CA ASP A 85 8.89 -32.46 -1.33
C ASP A 85 7.76 -31.45 -1.61
N TRP A 86 6.99 -31.65 -2.70
CA TRP A 86 5.91 -30.74 -3.06
C TRP A 86 4.78 -30.70 -2.04
N ASP A 87 4.43 -31.85 -1.44
CA ASP A 87 3.37 -31.91 -0.43
C ASP A 87 3.76 -31.11 0.84
N GLY A 88 5.04 -31.16 1.22
CA GLY A 88 5.57 -30.35 2.30
C GLY A 88 5.53 -28.85 2.00
N VAL A 89 6.00 -28.46 0.82
CA VAL A 89 6.01 -27.05 0.37
C VAL A 89 4.60 -26.48 0.32
N ILE A 90 3.66 -27.15 -0.33
CA ILE A 90 2.28 -26.66 -0.44
C ILE A 90 1.56 -26.60 0.89
N SER A 91 1.86 -27.54 1.79
CA SER A 91 1.33 -27.54 3.16
C SER A 91 1.86 -26.34 3.95
N ALA A 92 3.16 -26.06 3.88
CA ALA A 92 3.77 -24.88 4.49
C ALA A 92 3.14 -23.60 3.96
N PHE A 93 3.04 -23.44 2.64
CA PHE A 93 2.36 -22.29 2.02
C PHE A 93 0.93 -22.09 2.51
N ARG A 94 0.15 -23.16 2.58
CA ARG A 94 -1.24 -23.08 3.05
C ARG A 94 -1.33 -22.66 4.51
N ASN A 95 -0.45 -23.15 5.35
CA ASN A 95 -0.45 -22.83 6.77
C ASN A 95 0.07 -21.41 7.04
N ASP A 96 1.07 -20.99 6.28
CA ASP A 96 1.81 -19.77 6.55
C ASP A 96 1.16 -18.53 5.93
N ILE A 97 0.60 -18.62 4.72
CA ILE A 97 0.11 -17.45 3.99
C ILE A 97 -1.34 -17.52 3.52
N ASN A 98 -1.92 -18.73 3.32
CA ASN A 98 -3.27 -18.84 2.78
C ASN A 98 -4.32 -18.25 3.71
N GLY A 99 -5.21 -17.43 3.19
CA GLY A 99 -6.27 -16.76 3.94
C GLY A 99 -5.79 -15.57 4.79
N LYS A 100 -4.50 -15.24 4.78
CA LYS A 100 -3.95 -14.11 5.55
C LYS A 100 -3.83 -12.84 4.70
N VAL A 101 -3.86 -11.69 5.36
CA VAL A 101 -3.53 -10.41 4.73
C VAL A 101 -2.01 -10.28 4.65
N CYS A 102 -1.51 -10.08 3.45
CA CYS A 102 -0.09 -10.02 3.17
C CYS A 102 0.26 -8.77 2.35
N ARG A 103 1.54 -8.40 2.44
CA ARG A 103 2.18 -7.44 1.54
C ARG A 103 3.01 -8.21 0.53
N LEU A 104 2.85 -7.85 -0.73
CA LEU A 104 3.52 -8.48 -1.87
C LEU A 104 4.46 -7.46 -2.49
N THR A 105 5.76 -7.68 -2.40
CA THR A 105 6.79 -6.87 -3.04
C THR A 105 7.43 -7.68 -4.14
N PHE A 106 7.35 -7.20 -5.38
CA PHE A 106 7.96 -7.85 -6.53
C PHE A 106 9.42 -7.44 -6.69
N ASP A 107 10.28 -8.33 -7.16
CA ASP A 107 11.71 -8.04 -7.34
C ASP A 107 11.98 -6.91 -8.35
N ASN A 108 11.10 -6.73 -9.33
CA ASN A 108 11.17 -5.66 -10.31
C ASN A 108 10.66 -4.30 -9.82
N ASP A 109 9.97 -4.26 -8.67
CA ASP A 109 9.49 -3.03 -8.01
C ASP A 109 9.68 -3.16 -6.49
N SER A 110 10.93 -3.17 -6.05
CA SER A 110 11.31 -3.38 -4.64
C SER A 110 11.02 -2.18 -3.74
N SER A 111 10.68 -1.02 -4.31
CA SER A 111 10.31 0.20 -3.58
C SER A 111 8.84 0.24 -3.15
N HIS A 112 8.01 -0.65 -3.71
CA HIS A 112 6.57 -0.68 -3.43
C HIS A 112 6.09 -2.08 -3.02
N TYR A 113 4.91 -2.10 -2.39
CA TYR A 113 4.21 -3.35 -2.10
C TYR A 113 2.71 -3.23 -2.40
N TRP A 114 2.13 -4.36 -2.77
CA TRP A 114 0.69 -4.55 -2.88
C TRP A 114 0.17 -5.20 -1.61
N ARG A 115 -1.06 -4.91 -1.24
CA ARG A 115 -1.68 -5.42 -0.03
C ARG A 115 -2.98 -6.13 -0.33
N GLY A 116 -3.17 -7.32 0.24
CA GLY A 116 -4.42 -8.05 0.10
C GLY A 116 -4.41 -9.40 0.80
N ARG A 117 -5.57 -10.07 0.77
CA ARG A 117 -5.73 -11.40 1.34
C ARG A 117 -5.42 -12.45 0.29
N ILE A 118 -4.47 -13.32 0.61
CA ILE A 118 -3.99 -14.36 -0.30
C ILE A 118 -4.89 -15.59 -0.27
N GLU A 119 -5.17 -16.14 -1.46
CA GLU A 119 -5.76 -17.45 -1.69
C GLU A 119 -4.81 -18.27 -2.55
N ILE A 120 -4.54 -19.52 -2.15
CA ILE A 120 -3.72 -20.45 -2.93
C ILE A 120 -4.64 -21.35 -3.73
N LYS A 121 -4.47 -21.35 -5.06
CA LYS A 121 -5.29 -22.11 -6.01
C LYS A 121 -4.43 -22.95 -6.95
N ASP A 122 -5.08 -23.88 -7.64
CA ASP A 122 -4.59 -24.59 -8.82
C ASP A 122 -3.25 -25.32 -8.65
N PHE A 123 -3.01 -25.89 -7.45
CA PHE A 123 -1.81 -26.69 -7.27
C PHE A 123 -1.83 -27.92 -8.18
N LYS A 124 -0.80 -28.06 -9.00
CA LYS A 124 -0.54 -29.21 -9.87
C LYS A 124 0.93 -29.60 -9.78
N SER A 125 1.20 -30.87 -9.54
CA SER A 125 2.55 -31.40 -9.58
C SER A 125 2.63 -32.56 -10.59
N ALA A 126 3.70 -32.56 -11.37
CA ALA A 126 4.00 -33.63 -12.32
C ALA A 126 5.50 -33.96 -12.22
N LEU A 127 5.81 -35.20 -11.79
CA LEU A 127 7.19 -35.64 -11.52
C LEU A 127 7.92 -34.66 -10.60
N ASN A 128 8.86 -33.88 -11.16
CA ASN A 128 9.68 -32.91 -10.45
C ASN A 128 9.30 -31.44 -10.71
N LEU A 129 8.17 -31.17 -11.38
CA LEU A 129 7.68 -29.81 -11.64
C LEU A 129 6.38 -29.57 -10.87
N GLY A 130 6.35 -28.55 -10.03
CA GLY A 130 5.14 -28.08 -9.37
C GLY A 130 4.76 -26.69 -9.86
N LYS A 131 3.45 -26.45 -9.96
CA LYS A 131 2.85 -25.17 -10.30
C LYS A 131 1.68 -24.90 -9.38
N PHE A 132 1.52 -23.65 -8.95
CA PHE A 132 0.33 -23.17 -8.26
C PHE A 132 0.15 -21.67 -8.47
N THR A 133 -1.03 -21.18 -8.13
CA THR A 133 -1.39 -19.77 -8.26
C THR A 133 -1.62 -19.18 -6.89
N ILE A 134 -0.98 -18.05 -6.63
CA ILE A 134 -1.35 -17.13 -5.57
C ILE A 134 -2.35 -16.15 -6.18
N ASP A 135 -3.55 -16.13 -5.63
CA ASP A 135 -4.64 -15.25 -6.04
C ASP A 135 -4.96 -14.27 -4.91
N VAL A 136 -5.10 -13.00 -5.25
CA VAL A 136 -5.53 -11.94 -4.33
C VAL A 136 -6.70 -11.23 -5.00
N PRO A 137 -7.93 -11.74 -4.84
CA PRO A 137 -9.09 -11.30 -5.62
C PRO A 137 -9.54 -9.88 -5.30
N ASN A 138 -9.20 -9.38 -4.11
CA ASN A 138 -9.55 -8.04 -3.64
C ASN A 138 -8.33 -7.39 -2.98
N ALA A 139 -7.25 -7.23 -3.74
CA ALA A 139 -6.11 -6.43 -3.31
C ALA A 139 -6.51 -4.94 -3.24
N ASP A 140 -5.81 -4.19 -2.40
CA ASP A 140 -5.96 -2.74 -2.38
C ASP A 140 -5.67 -2.17 -3.79
N PRO A 141 -6.41 -1.15 -4.25
CA PRO A 141 -6.30 -0.67 -5.62
C PRO A 141 -4.97 0.02 -5.93
N TYR A 142 -4.31 0.55 -4.90
CA TYR A 142 -3.02 1.23 -5.00
C TYR A 142 -1.88 0.33 -4.49
N LYS A 143 -0.72 0.44 -5.10
CA LYS A 143 0.53 0.02 -4.48
C LYS A 143 0.99 1.09 -3.51
N TYR A 144 1.63 0.68 -2.43
CA TYR A 144 2.11 1.56 -1.38
C TYR A 144 3.62 1.64 -1.40
N SER A 145 4.17 2.82 -1.16
CA SER A 145 5.60 2.97 -0.91
C SER A 145 6.04 2.11 0.28
N LEU A 146 7.18 1.47 0.16
CA LEU A 146 7.76 0.65 1.23
C LEU A 146 8.10 1.51 2.45
N PHE A 147 8.55 2.75 2.22
CA PHE A 147 8.87 3.71 3.28
C PHE A 147 7.71 4.66 3.54
N SER A 148 7.52 5.02 4.80
CA SER A 148 6.58 6.05 5.22
C SER A 148 7.26 7.42 5.26
N SER A 149 6.45 8.48 5.34
CA SER A 149 6.97 9.86 5.52
C SER A 149 7.76 10.06 6.82
N ALA A 150 7.66 9.15 7.76
CA ALA A 150 8.38 9.17 9.04
C ALA A 150 9.77 8.52 8.96
N GLU A 151 10.03 7.72 7.92
CA GLU A 151 11.27 6.98 7.74
C GLU A 151 12.24 7.76 6.85
N PRO A 152 13.53 7.85 7.23
CA PRO A 152 14.52 8.52 6.40
C PRO A 152 14.57 7.90 5.00
N TRP A 153 14.62 8.76 4.02
CA TRP A 153 14.77 8.36 2.63
C TRP A 153 16.11 7.63 2.41
N LEU A 154 16.06 6.52 1.66
CA LEU A 154 17.23 5.73 1.29
C LEU A 154 17.44 5.79 -0.23
N TRP A 155 18.69 5.86 -0.67
CA TRP A 155 19.07 5.89 -2.08
C TRP A 155 18.73 4.59 -2.83
N ASP A 156 18.79 3.47 -2.14
CA ASP A 156 18.48 2.14 -2.65
C ASP A 156 17.37 1.55 -1.76
N PRO A 157 16.17 1.27 -2.27
CA PRO A 157 15.74 1.01 -3.67
C PRO A 157 14.96 2.17 -4.37
N PHE A 158 15.25 3.44 -4.13
CA PHE A 158 14.50 4.58 -4.67
C PHE A 158 14.61 4.69 -6.21
N ASN A 159 13.47 4.84 -6.88
CA ASN A 159 13.38 5.08 -8.32
C ASN A 159 13.07 6.57 -8.59
N PHE A 160 14.01 7.30 -9.19
CA PHE A 160 13.88 8.73 -9.47
C PHE A 160 12.81 9.09 -10.51
N GLU A 161 12.32 8.12 -11.28
CA GLU A 161 11.29 8.35 -12.29
C GLU A 161 9.87 8.19 -11.72
N THR A 162 9.70 7.31 -10.73
CA THR A 162 8.37 6.90 -10.24
C THR A 162 8.12 7.22 -8.77
N ASP A 163 9.19 7.34 -7.97
CA ASP A 163 9.05 7.48 -6.52
C ASP A 163 9.05 8.95 -6.12
N MET A 164 8.30 9.27 -5.07
CA MET A 164 8.21 10.60 -4.51
C MET A 164 8.88 10.63 -3.13
N ILE A 165 9.74 11.62 -2.91
CA ILE A 165 10.34 11.85 -1.59
C ILE A 165 9.26 12.41 -0.68
N THR A 166 8.77 11.59 0.24
CA THR A 166 7.71 11.95 1.19
C THR A 166 8.22 12.15 2.62
N TYR A 167 9.55 12.05 2.83
CA TYR A 167 10.12 12.16 4.16
C TYR A 167 9.84 13.51 4.80
N ILE A 168 9.15 13.46 5.92
CA ILE A 168 8.88 14.60 6.81
C ILE A 168 9.37 14.17 8.19
N GLY A 169 10.52 14.67 8.60
CA GLY A 169 11.07 14.38 9.92
C GLY A 169 10.14 14.82 11.06
N ALA A 170 10.55 14.57 12.30
CA ALA A 170 9.84 15.10 13.45
C ALA A 170 9.93 16.64 13.49
N ILE A 171 8.79 17.29 13.64
CA ILE A 171 8.64 18.74 13.62
C ILE A 171 8.54 19.22 15.06
N THR A 172 9.37 20.19 15.44
CA THR A 172 9.21 20.89 16.71
C THR A 172 8.40 22.16 16.45
N VAL A 173 7.25 22.28 17.10
CA VAL A 173 6.37 23.44 17.02
C VAL A 173 6.60 24.30 18.24
N VAL A 174 6.85 25.60 18.01
CA VAL A 174 6.93 26.64 19.07
C VAL A 174 6.00 27.77 18.65
N GLY A 175 4.87 27.87 19.31
CA GLY A 175 3.78 28.77 18.93
C GLY A 175 3.01 28.30 17.72
N SER A 176 3.62 28.32 16.54
CA SER A 176 3.02 27.81 15.30
C SER A 176 4.06 27.29 14.33
N ALA A 177 3.66 26.32 13.48
CA ALA A 177 4.45 25.81 12.35
C ALA A 177 3.53 25.39 11.22
N SER A 178 3.95 25.60 9.98
CA SER A 178 3.23 25.13 8.79
C SER A 178 4.07 24.13 8.00
N VAL A 179 3.41 23.11 7.48
CA VAL A 179 4.02 22.06 6.66
C VAL A 179 3.16 21.84 5.43
N THR A 180 3.75 21.95 4.25
CA THR A 180 3.09 21.64 2.99
C THR A 180 3.41 20.21 2.60
N ILE A 181 2.39 19.37 2.47
CA ILE A 181 2.50 18.01 1.93
C ILE A 181 2.21 18.06 0.44
N PRO A 182 3.14 17.59 -0.41
CA PRO A 182 2.96 17.65 -1.85
C PRO A 182 1.79 16.78 -2.31
N HIS A 183 1.25 17.13 -3.49
CA HIS A 183 0.29 16.28 -4.20
C HIS A 183 0.91 14.93 -4.55
N GLY A 184 0.05 13.94 -4.80
CA GLY A 184 0.44 12.58 -5.18
C GLY A 184 -0.67 11.91 -5.97
N HIS A 185 -0.67 10.59 -6.00
CA HIS A 185 -1.67 9.81 -6.75
C HIS A 185 -2.70 9.13 -5.85
N MET A 186 -2.46 9.11 -4.54
CA MET A 186 -3.32 8.43 -3.58
C MET A 186 -3.58 9.33 -2.37
N ALA A 187 -4.81 9.83 -2.24
CA ALA A 187 -5.19 10.55 -1.04
C ALA A 187 -5.38 9.59 0.13
N THR A 188 -4.70 9.88 1.22
CA THR A 188 -4.73 9.09 2.45
C THR A 188 -4.87 10.00 3.68
N SER A 189 -5.50 9.48 4.75
CA SER A 189 -5.53 10.20 6.03
C SER A 189 -4.25 9.89 6.81
N PRO A 190 -3.42 10.91 7.13
CA PRO A 190 -2.19 10.70 7.87
C PRO A 190 -2.45 10.36 9.33
N GLU A 191 -1.51 9.67 9.95
CA GLU A 191 -1.40 9.61 11.40
C GLU A 191 -0.56 10.79 11.88
N LEU A 192 -1.10 11.54 12.84
CA LEU A 192 -0.44 12.66 13.48
C LEU A 192 0.05 12.20 14.86
N VAL A 193 1.33 11.88 14.96
CA VAL A 193 1.92 11.33 16.18
C VAL A 193 2.54 12.46 17.00
N VAL A 194 1.88 12.84 18.09
CA VAL A 194 2.38 13.85 19.02
C VAL A 194 3.20 13.14 20.09
N SER A 195 4.51 13.35 20.09
CA SER A 195 5.42 12.73 21.06
C SER A 195 5.61 13.56 22.33
N ASP A 196 5.41 14.89 22.23
CA ASP A 196 5.54 15.81 23.34
C ASP A 196 4.58 16.99 23.16
N MET A 197 3.99 17.46 24.27
CA MET A 197 3.10 18.62 24.29
C MET A 197 3.34 19.39 25.57
N THR A 198 3.85 20.61 25.44
CA THR A 198 4.19 21.49 26.57
C THR A 198 3.17 22.60 26.77
N SER A 199 2.37 22.92 25.75
CA SER A 199 1.23 23.84 25.86
C SER A 199 -0.05 23.11 26.28
N PRO A 200 -1.02 23.80 26.93
CA PRO A 200 -2.29 23.19 27.33
C PRO A 200 -3.18 22.78 26.14
N THR A 201 -2.93 23.35 24.96
CA THR A 201 -3.65 23.05 23.71
C THR A 201 -2.66 22.89 22.59
N PHE A 202 -2.89 21.85 21.77
CA PHE A 202 -2.15 21.61 20.54
C PHE A 202 -3.16 21.27 19.44
N THR A 203 -3.11 21.97 18.33
CA THR A 203 -4.13 21.84 17.28
C THR A 203 -3.48 21.74 15.91
N VAL A 204 -4.21 21.12 14.97
CA VAL A 204 -3.90 21.14 13.52
C VAL A 204 -5.05 21.81 12.78
N THR A 205 -4.73 22.72 11.89
CA THR A 205 -5.67 23.33 10.95
C THR A 205 -5.35 22.84 9.54
N ALA A 206 -6.37 22.33 8.86
CA ALA A 206 -6.29 21.90 7.47
C ALA A 206 -7.61 22.23 6.77
N ASN A 207 -7.55 22.73 5.54
CA ASN A 207 -8.73 23.09 4.75
C ASN A 207 -9.71 24.03 5.49
N GLY A 208 -9.19 24.94 6.32
CA GLY A 208 -9.98 25.90 7.10
C GLY A 208 -10.66 25.31 8.34
N MET A 209 -10.44 24.03 8.67
CA MET A 209 -10.96 23.40 9.90
C MET A 209 -9.83 23.08 10.87
N THR A 210 -10.09 23.37 12.15
CA THR A 210 -9.12 23.15 13.25
C THR A 210 -9.54 21.96 14.10
N TYR A 211 -8.60 21.07 14.37
CA TYR A 211 -8.80 19.85 15.15
C TYR A 211 -7.85 19.82 16.35
N PRO A 212 -8.32 19.48 17.55
CA PRO A 212 -7.47 19.31 18.71
C PRO A 212 -6.65 18.02 18.58
N LEU A 213 -5.40 18.07 19.03
CA LEU A 213 -4.49 16.94 19.09
C LEU A 213 -4.16 16.61 20.55
N THR A 214 -3.90 15.34 20.81
CA THR A 214 -3.46 14.83 22.12
C THR A 214 -2.14 14.08 21.96
N VAL A 215 -1.40 13.92 23.05
CA VAL A 215 -0.18 13.09 23.04
C VAL A 215 -0.52 11.66 22.61
N GLY A 216 0.29 11.12 21.71
CA GLY A 216 0.08 9.82 21.05
C GLY A 216 -0.36 9.96 19.60
N THR A 217 -0.95 8.89 19.07
CA THR A 217 -1.39 8.83 17.66
C THR A 217 -2.80 9.40 17.50
N ASN A 218 -2.91 10.48 16.71
CA ASN A 218 -4.17 11.11 16.35
C ASN A 218 -4.49 10.79 14.89
N ARG A 219 -5.75 10.47 14.60
CA ARG A 219 -6.27 10.27 13.24
C ARG A 219 -7.46 11.19 13.01
N VAL A 220 -7.36 12.03 12.01
CA VAL A 220 -8.41 12.96 11.59
C VAL A 220 -8.84 12.57 10.17
N PRO A 221 -9.93 11.80 9.99
CA PRO A 221 -10.33 11.26 8.69
C PRO A 221 -10.64 12.30 7.62
N SER A 222 -11.00 13.53 8.03
CA SER A 222 -11.24 14.66 7.13
C SER A 222 -9.96 15.33 6.59
N ILE A 223 -8.81 15.06 7.21
CA ILE A 223 -7.51 15.49 6.68
C ILE A 223 -7.04 14.40 5.70
N LEU A 224 -6.99 14.74 4.42
CA LEU A 224 -6.48 13.88 3.36
C LEU A 224 -5.27 14.53 2.73
N VAL A 225 -4.18 13.77 2.61
CA VAL A 225 -2.90 14.20 2.02
C VAL A 225 -2.49 13.29 0.87
N GLY A 226 -1.59 13.74 -0.01
CA GLY A 226 -1.09 12.93 -1.12
C GLY A 226 -2.10 12.72 -2.27
N GLY A 227 -3.19 13.47 -2.30
CA GLY A 227 -4.13 13.51 -3.43
C GLY A 227 -3.70 14.51 -4.50
N ASP A 228 -4.66 14.98 -5.30
CA ASP A 228 -4.43 15.79 -6.51
C ASP A 228 -3.85 17.19 -6.24
N MET A 229 -3.89 17.67 -4.99
CA MET A 229 -3.42 19.00 -4.60
C MET A 229 -2.48 18.94 -3.40
N ASN A 230 -1.61 19.94 -3.30
CA ASN A 230 -0.81 20.12 -2.10
C ASN A 230 -1.72 20.47 -0.92
N VAL A 231 -1.41 19.91 0.25
CA VAL A 231 -2.16 20.17 1.48
C VAL A 231 -1.25 20.84 2.49
N GLU A 232 -1.68 21.99 2.98
CA GLU A 232 -1.01 22.70 4.06
C GLU A 232 -1.61 22.32 5.40
N LEU A 233 -0.75 21.91 6.32
CA LEU A 233 -1.09 21.60 7.71
C LEU A 233 -0.46 22.66 8.60
N GLU A 234 -1.28 23.44 9.29
CA GLU A 234 -0.83 24.45 10.25
C GLU A 234 -1.01 23.90 11.68
N PHE A 235 0.08 23.82 12.42
CA PHE A 235 0.09 23.40 13.81
C PHE A 235 0.18 24.64 14.70
N THR A 236 -0.61 24.66 15.80
CA THR A 236 -0.60 25.73 16.80
C THR A 236 -0.50 25.15 18.19
N GLY A 237 0.42 25.69 18.99
CA GLY A 237 0.80 25.24 20.33
C GLY A 237 2.29 24.92 20.40
N ASP A 238 2.73 24.33 21.53
CA ASP A 238 4.12 23.94 21.73
C ASP A 238 4.23 22.43 21.91
N GLY A 239 5.06 21.78 21.12
CA GLY A 239 5.19 20.33 21.14
C GLY A 239 6.04 19.76 20.01
N LYS A 240 6.09 18.42 19.96
CA LYS A 240 6.73 17.68 18.84
C LYS A 240 5.72 16.78 18.17
N ILE A 241 5.67 16.85 16.86
CA ILE A 241 4.77 16.08 16.02
C ILE A 241 5.50 15.42 14.87
N GLN A 242 5.06 14.22 14.50
CA GLN A 242 5.47 13.52 13.31
C GLN A 242 4.23 13.19 12.47
N ILE A 243 4.30 13.46 11.17
CA ILE A 243 3.24 13.17 10.22
C ILE A 243 3.60 11.86 9.55
N VAL A 244 2.77 10.83 9.71
CA VAL A 244 3.03 9.49 9.18
C VAL A 244 1.98 9.13 8.14
N TYR A 245 2.41 9.01 6.89
CA TYR A 245 1.59 8.51 5.79
C TYR A 245 2.46 7.76 4.78
N ARG A 246 1.83 7.00 3.89
CA ARG A 246 2.51 6.35 2.76
C ARG A 246 1.93 6.89 1.48
N SER A 247 2.80 7.21 0.54
CA SER A 247 2.39 7.48 -0.83
C SER A 247 1.99 6.17 -1.52
N GLY A 248 1.21 6.29 -2.57
CA GLY A 248 0.82 5.16 -3.40
C GLY A 248 0.55 5.59 -4.82
N SER A 249 0.56 4.63 -5.74
CA SER A 249 0.16 4.81 -7.14
C SER A 249 -0.68 3.63 -7.62
N LEU A 250 -1.47 3.84 -8.67
CA LEU A 250 -2.28 2.79 -9.32
C LEU A 250 -1.42 1.78 -10.06
#